data_e48bf1263f73b8e26ee5a9b74c7ccbdf
#
_entry.id   e48bf1263f73b8e26ee5a9b74c7ccbdf
#
_cell.length_a   1.000
_cell.length_b   1.000
_cell.length_c   1.000
_cell.angle_alpha   90.00
_cell.angle_beta   90.00
_cell.angle_gamma   90.00
#
_symmetry.space_group_name_H-M   'P 1'
#
loop_
_entity.id
_entity.type
_entity.pdbx_description
1 polymer ?
#
loop_
_entity_poly.entity_id
_entity_poly.type
_entity_poly.pdbx_seq_one_letter_code
_entity_poly.pdbx_strand_id
1 'polypeptide(L)'
;LGVLPGSDEGGIYTLNAARSFQTFVREVDNLLVFDNDAWRKTGESVEGGYEQINDEIVRRFGVLFGAGEVSAGDNVAESVVDSSEIINTLSGGGVSTVGYDAEGVELSDSGGLLSRFKSDDDEIESANTTNRITSLVRKAALGRLTLPCEIEGAERALLVVSGPPEHLNRKGIERGRKWLEEQ
;
A
#
# COMPACT_ATOMS: atom_id res chain seq x y z
N LEU A 1 -6.71 12.41 5.75
CA LEU A 1 -6.26 11.33 6.63
C LEU A 1 -6.78 11.56 8.05
N GLY A 2 -7.48 10.58 8.60
CA GLY A 2 -7.92 10.55 10.00
C GLY A 2 -7.08 9.52 10.77
N VAL A 3 -6.54 9.90 11.92
CA VAL A 3 -5.84 8.99 12.83
C VAL A 3 -6.70 8.82 14.07
N LEU A 4 -7.09 7.58 14.36
CA LEU A 4 -7.88 7.25 15.55
C LEU A 4 -6.95 7.02 16.74
N PRO A 5 -7.33 7.48 17.94
CA PRO A 5 -6.53 7.29 19.15
C PRO A 5 -6.52 5.82 19.58
N GLY A 6 -5.47 5.42 20.30
CA GLY A 6 -5.45 4.15 21.00
C GLY A 6 -6.44 4.13 22.17
N SER A 7 -6.94 2.94 22.51
CA SER A 7 -7.92 2.75 23.58
C SER A 7 -7.41 3.16 24.97
N ASP A 8 -6.10 3.19 25.17
CA ASP A 8 -5.43 3.58 26.41
C ASP A 8 -5.16 5.09 26.54
N GLU A 9 -5.40 5.88 25.48
CA GLU A 9 -5.26 7.35 25.54
C GLU A 9 -6.36 8.02 26.38
N GLY A 10 -7.45 7.32 26.65
CA GLY A 10 -8.52 7.76 27.53
C GLY A 10 -9.82 8.12 26.82
N GLY A 11 -10.93 8.00 27.56
CA GLY A 11 -12.28 8.11 27.01
C GLY A 11 -12.64 9.46 26.38
N ILE A 12 -11.99 10.55 26.79
CA ILE A 12 -12.22 11.87 26.19
C ILE A 12 -11.71 11.91 24.75
N TYR A 13 -10.52 11.34 24.49
CA TYR A 13 -9.94 11.28 23.14
C TYR A 13 -10.77 10.39 22.22
N THR A 14 -11.19 9.23 22.70
CA THR A 14 -12.05 8.31 21.96
C THR A 14 -13.40 8.95 21.61
N LEU A 15 -14.03 9.67 22.57
CA LEU A 15 -15.29 10.37 22.33
C LEU A 15 -15.14 11.51 21.32
N ASN A 16 -14.07 12.28 21.42
CA ASN A 16 -13.80 13.37 20.48
C ASN A 16 -13.49 12.82 19.08
N ALA A 17 -12.71 11.73 18.99
CA ALA A 17 -12.45 11.04 17.73
C ALA A 17 -13.75 10.55 17.08
N ALA A 18 -14.64 9.91 17.84
CA ALA A 18 -15.94 9.45 17.32
C ALA A 18 -16.81 10.60 16.77
N ARG A 19 -16.86 11.72 17.48
CA ARG A 19 -17.61 12.92 17.04
C ARG A 19 -17.00 13.54 15.79
N SER A 20 -15.67 13.68 15.76
CA SER A 20 -14.95 14.21 14.61
C SER A 20 -15.10 13.30 13.38
N PHE A 21 -15.03 12.00 13.58
CA PHE A 21 -15.23 11.01 12.53
C PHE A 21 -16.61 11.13 11.87
N GLN A 22 -17.67 11.25 12.67
CA GLN A 22 -19.02 11.45 12.16
C GLN A 22 -19.17 12.72 11.32
N THR A 23 -18.42 13.78 11.66
CA THR A 23 -18.40 15.01 10.89
C THR A 23 -17.60 14.84 9.62
N PHE A 24 -16.38 14.34 9.72
CA PHE A 24 -15.49 14.21 8.57
C PHE A 24 -16.05 13.30 7.48
N VAL A 25 -16.65 12.16 7.82
CA VAL A 25 -17.27 11.27 6.83
C VAL A 25 -18.33 11.94 5.97
N ARG A 26 -18.97 13.03 6.50
CA ARG A 26 -20.00 13.77 5.77
C ARG A 26 -19.47 14.95 4.97
N GLU A 27 -18.32 15.48 5.35
CA GLU A 27 -17.79 16.74 4.82
C GLU A 27 -16.63 16.51 3.83
N VAL A 28 -16.01 15.34 3.83
CA VAL A 28 -14.89 15.04 2.93
C VAL A 28 -15.32 14.08 1.82
N ASP A 29 -14.65 14.17 0.66
CA ASP A 29 -14.90 13.28 -0.47
C ASP A 29 -14.49 11.83 -0.17
N ASN A 30 -13.46 11.64 0.67
CA ASN A 30 -13.03 10.35 1.16
C ASN A 30 -12.21 10.51 2.45
N LEU A 31 -12.35 9.57 3.37
CA LEU A 31 -11.61 9.54 4.62
C LEU A 31 -10.67 8.33 4.67
N LEU A 32 -9.39 8.56 4.42
CA LEU A 32 -8.35 7.57 4.71
C LEU A 32 -8.15 7.48 6.21
N VAL A 33 -8.26 6.29 6.80
CA VAL A 33 -8.21 6.12 8.26
C VAL A 33 -7.02 5.25 8.66
N PHE A 34 -6.38 5.67 9.74
CA PHE A 34 -5.37 4.90 10.45
C PHE A 34 -5.81 4.70 11.90
N ASP A 35 -5.90 3.47 12.34
CA ASP A 35 -6.32 3.10 13.69
C ASP A 35 -5.08 2.76 14.55
N ASN A 36 -4.71 3.67 15.45
CA ASN A 36 -3.56 3.46 16.33
C ASN A 36 -3.71 2.21 17.20
N ASP A 37 -4.92 1.90 17.63
CA ASP A 37 -5.16 0.74 18.50
C ASP A 37 -4.82 -0.58 17.79
N ALA A 38 -5.14 -0.68 16.52
CA ALA A 38 -4.81 -1.85 15.70
C ALA A 38 -3.28 -2.02 15.47
N TRP A 39 -2.49 -0.96 15.65
CA TRP A 39 -1.05 -0.95 15.34
C TRP A 39 -0.15 -0.97 16.56
N ARG A 40 -0.70 -0.80 17.74
CA ARG A 40 0.07 -0.88 18.98
C ARG A 40 0.36 -2.33 19.35
N LYS A 41 1.54 -2.55 19.93
CA LYS A 41 1.91 -3.85 20.48
C LYS A 41 1.76 -3.81 22.00
N THR A 42 1.27 -4.90 22.55
CA THR A 42 1.13 -5.05 24.00
C THR A 42 2.50 -4.93 24.69
N GLY A 43 2.63 -4.00 25.64
CA GLY A 43 3.85 -3.82 26.42
C GLY A 43 4.86 -2.82 25.83
N GLU A 44 4.56 -2.16 24.72
CA GLU A 44 5.39 -1.04 24.22
C GLU A 44 5.23 0.22 25.09
N SER A 45 6.30 1.01 25.19
CA SER A 45 6.21 2.35 25.76
C SER A 45 5.34 3.23 24.84
N VAL A 46 4.64 4.19 25.42
CA VAL A 46 3.78 5.11 24.66
C VAL A 46 4.58 5.84 23.58
N GLU A 47 5.76 6.35 23.92
CA GLU A 47 6.62 7.10 23.02
C GLU A 47 7.16 6.24 21.85
N GLY A 48 7.71 5.05 22.15
CA GLY A 48 8.22 4.16 21.11
C GLY A 48 7.13 3.59 20.20
N GLY A 49 5.92 3.39 20.72
CA GLY A 49 4.76 2.96 19.96
C GLY A 49 4.34 4.01 18.90
N TYR A 50 4.35 5.29 19.25
CA TYR A 50 4.01 6.35 18.31
C TYR A 50 5.03 6.55 17.19
N GLU A 51 6.33 6.43 17.47
CA GLU A 51 7.37 6.49 16.43
C GLU A 51 7.14 5.39 15.37
N GLN A 52 6.91 4.16 15.79
CA GLN A 52 6.64 3.05 14.88
C GLN A 52 5.35 3.27 14.07
N ILE A 53 4.28 3.76 14.71
CA ILE A 53 3.02 4.09 14.04
C ILE A 53 3.22 5.18 12.99
N ASN A 54 3.97 6.23 13.32
CA ASN A 54 4.27 7.31 12.37
C ASN A 54 5.08 6.80 11.17
N ASP A 55 6.06 5.92 11.39
CA ASP A 55 6.83 5.29 10.31
C ASP A 55 5.91 4.45 9.40
N GLU A 56 4.97 3.72 9.98
CA GLU A 56 4.01 2.92 9.21
C GLU A 56 3.02 3.79 8.42
N ILE A 57 2.60 4.93 8.97
CA ILE A 57 1.80 5.93 8.26
C ILE A 57 2.59 6.50 7.08
N VAL A 58 3.80 6.99 7.33
CA VAL A 58 4.66 7.59 6.29
C VAL A 58 4.97 6.59 5.18
N ARG A 59 5.27 5.35 5.53
CA ARG A 59 5.57 4.30 4.56
C ARG A 59 4.41 4.05 3.61
N ARG A 60 3.19 3.89 4.11
CA ARG A 60 2.01 3.58 3.29
C ARG A 60 1.54 4.75 2.47
N PHE A 61 1.39 5.88 3.10
CA PHE A 61 0.91 7.08 2.42
C PHE A 61 1.99 7.71 1.54
N GLY A 62 3.27 7.57 1.92
CA GLY A 62 4.40 8.00 1.10
C GLY A 62 4.45 7.27 -0.24
N VAL A 63 4.25 5.94 -0.25
CA VAL A 63 4.17 5.16 -1.50
C VAL A 63 2.94 5.57 -2.32
N LEU A 64 1.78 5.75 -1.68
CA LEU A 64 0.54 6.13 -2.37
C LEU A 64 0.65 7.50 -3.03
N PHE A 65 1.12 8.51 -2.30
CA PHE A 65 1.21 9.88 -2.82
C PHE A 65 2.47 10.14 -3.65
N GLY A 66 3.53 9.35 -3.45
CA GLY A 66 4.74 9.40 -4.28
C GLY A 66 4.63 8.60 -5.58
N ALA A 67 3.53 7.89 -5.80
CA ALA A 67 3.36 6.99 -6.95
C ALA A 67 3.34 7.70 -8.33
N GLY A 68 3.29 9.00 -8.39
CA GLY A 68 3.39 9.79 -9.62
C GLY A 68 4.69 10.56 -9.74
N GLU A 69 5.54 10.53 -8.73
CA GLU A 69 6.80 11.26 -8.75
C GLU A 69 7.90 10.41 -9.40
N VAL A 70 8.42 10.91 -10.51
CA VAL A 70 9.61 10.35 -11.15
C VAL A 70 10.81 10.83 -10.34
N SER A 71 11.49 9.94 -9.64
CA SER A 71 12.80 10.26 -9.08
C SER A 71 13.74 10.67 -10.24
N ALA A 72 14.46 11.77 -10.06
CA ALA A 72 15.39 12.31 -11.04
C ALA A 72 16.64 11.40 -11.24
N GLY A 73 16.41 10.25 -11.81
CA GLY A 73 17.41 9.26 -12.24
C GLY A 73 16.89 8.60 -13.50
N ASP A 74 17.80 8.17 -14.37
CA ASP A 74 17.57 7.71 -15.75
C ASP A 74 16.55 6.55 -15.97
N ASN A 75 15.82 6.13 -14.96
CA ASN A 75 14.82 5.08 -15.06
C ASN A 75 13.42 5.68 -15.03
N VAL A 76 12.85 5.90 -16.20
CA VAL A 76 11.45 6.28 -16.38
C VAL A 76 10.58 5.05 -16.04
N ALA A 77 9.70 5.18 -15.06
CA ALA A 77 8.69 4.16 -14.78
C ALA A 77 7.84 3.90 -16.04
N GLU A 78 7.61 2.65 -16.37
CA GLU A 78 6.86 2.24 -17.57
C GLU A 78 5.37 2.67 -17.50
N SER A 79 4.88 3.02 -16.32
CA SER A 79 3.56 3.60 -16.10
C SER A 79 3.59 4.52 -14.89
N VAL A 80 3.31 5.79 -15.11
CA VAL A 80 3.15 6.79 -14.05
C VAL A 80 1.68 6.78 -13.64
N VAL A 81 1.40 6.55 -12.34
CA VAL A 81 0.05 6.71 -11.81
C VAL A 81 -0.31 8.20 -11.89
N ASP A 82 -1.31 8.53 -12.67
CA ASP A 82 -1.84 9.89 -12.72
C ASP A 82 -2.58 10.20 -11.41
N SER A 83 -2.30 11.37 -10.82
CA SER A 83 -3.02 11.84 -9.63
C SER A 83 -4.54 11.86 -9.82
N SER A 84 -5.01 12.03 -11.05
CA SER A 84 -6.44 11.93 -11.40
C SER A 84 -7.01 10.53 -11.18
N GLU A 85 -6.24 9.46 -11.36
CA GLU A 85 -6.72 8.09 -11.08
C GLU A 85 -6.91 7.86 -9.57
N ILE A 86 -5.98 8.37 -8.76
CA ILE A 86 -6.10 8.34 -7.30
C ILE A 86 -7.34 9.13 -6.86
N ILE A 87 -7.49 10.35 -7.34
CA ILE A 87 -8.64 11.21 -7.04
C ILE A 87 -9.94 10.54 -7.46
N ASN A 88 -10.02 10.01 -8.68
CA ASN A 88 -11.21 9.35 -9.20
C ASN A 88 -11.59 8.10 -8.39
N THR A 89 -10.62 7.34 -7.93
CA THR A 89 -10.87 6.16 -7.07
C THR A 89 -11.42 6.59 -5.72
N LEU A 90 -10.86 7.64 -5.13
CA LEU A 90 -11.25 8.13 -3.81
C LEU A 90 -12.51 9.01 -3.83
N SER A 91 -12.84 9.67 -4.92
CA SER A 91 -13.95 10.64 -5.02
C SER A 91 -15.36 10.03 -4.87
N GLY A 92 -15.48 8.72 -4.70
CA GLY A 92 -16.75 8.04 -4.44
C GLY A 92 -17.35 8.27 -3.06
N GLY A 93 -16.62 8.94 -2.18
CA GLY A 93 -17.00 9.11 -0.77
C GLY A 93 -16.63 7.90 0.10
N GLY A 94 -16.96 8.00 1.39
CA GLY A 94 -16.81 6.92 2.33
C GLY A 94 -15.47 6.88 3.07
N VAL A 95 -15.15 5.69 3.58
CA VAL A 95 -13.96 5.42 4.38
C VAL A 95 -13.06 4.46 3.62
N SER A 96 -11.77 4.78 3.59
CA SER A 96 -10.75 3.96 2.93
C SER A 96 -9.70 3.48 3.92
N THR A 97 -9.24 2.28 3.69
CA THR A 97 -8.09 1.67 4.38
C THR A 97 -6.95 1.43 3.40
N VAL A 98 -5.74 1.31 3.89
CA VAL A 98 -4.55 1.05 3.07
C VAL A 98 -3.86 -0.21 3.57
N GLY A 99 -3.67 -1.17 2.68
CA GLY A 99 -2.80 -2.31 2.87
C GLY A 99 -1.44 -2.06 2.23
N TYR A 100 -0.39 -2.65 2.78
CA TYR A 100 0.97 -2.52 2.27
C TYR A 100 1.76 -3.79 2.54
N ASP A 101 2.50 -4.22 1.55
CA ASP A 101 3.55 -5.22 1.72
C ASP A 101 4.74 -4.89 0.82
N ALA A 102 5.93 -5.28 1.22
CA ALA A 102 7.15 -5.05 0.47
C ALA A 102 8.13 -6.22 0.66
N GLU A 103 8.83 -6.54 -0.40
CA GLU A 103 9.89 -7.54 -0.42
C GLU A 103 11.17 -6.93 -0.98
N GLY A 104 12.28 -7.16 -0.29
CA GLY A 104 13.59 -6.76 -0.80
C GLY A 104 13.95 -7.56 -2.05
N VAL A 105 14.45 -6.88 -3.07
CA VAL A 105 14.98 -7.51 -4.27
C VAL A 105 16.47 -7.23 -4.38
N GLU A 106 17.24 -8.23 -4.81
CA GLU A 106 18.65 -8.02 -5.12
C GLU A 106 18.73 -7.27 -6.46
N LEU A 107 19.33 -6.08 -6.44
CA LEU A 107 19.70 -5.40 -7.65
C LEU A 107 20.89 -6.17 -8.25
N SER A 108 20.65 -6.89 -9.35
CA SER A 108 21.73 -7.51 -10.08
C SER A 108 22.62 -6.42 -10.68
N ASP A 109 23.82 -6.30 -10.15
CA ASP A 109 24.89 -5.53 -10.78
C ASP A 109 25.23 -6.22 -12.12
N SER A 110 24.51 -5.84 -13.17
CA SER A 110 24.58 -6.46 -14.49
C SER A 110 25.86 -6.03 -15.22
N GLY A 111 26.98 -6.58 -14.79
CA GLY A 111 28.30 -6.39 -15.38
C GLY A 111 28.99 -7.68 -15.86
N GLY A 112 28.28 -8.77 -16.07
CA GLY A 112 28.84 -10.06 -16.48
C GLY A 112 28.55 -10.41 -17.94
N LEU A 113 29.61 -10.59 -18.73
CA LEU A 113 29.61 -11.05 -20.14
C LEU A 113 28.94 -12.42 -20.39
N LEU A 114 28.38 -13.07 -19.35
CA LEU A 114 27.76 -14.39 -19.41
C LEU A 114 26.25 -14.38 -19.62
N SER A 115 25.59 -13.20 -19.67
CA SER A 115 24.13 -13.08 -19.83
C SER A 115 23.62 -13.39 -21.25
N ARG A 116 24.49 -13.69 -22.19
CA ARG A 116 24.14 -13.91 -23.61
C ARG A 116 23.65 -15.32 -23.97
N PHE A 117 23.53 -16.25 -23.00
CA PHE A 117 23.15 -17.63 -23.26
C PHE A 117 21.88 -18.10 -22.52
N LYS A 118 20.98 -17.18 -22.14
CA LYS A 118 19.86 -17.50 -21.25
C LYS A 118 18.48 -17.23 -21.89
N SER A 119 18.03 -18.06 -22.80
CA SER A 119 16.63 -17.99 -23.30
C SER A 119 15.62 -18.79 -22.46
N ASP A 120 16.05 -19.85 -21.76
CA ASP A 120 15.15 -20.63 -20.91
C ASP A 120 15.01 -20.05 -19.47
N ASP A 121 16.02 -19.30 -19.01
CA ASP A 121 15.98 -18.64 -17.70
C ASP A 121 15.05 -17.41 -17.67
N ASP A 122 14.84 -16.72 -18.79
CA ASP A 122 13.99 -15.51 -18.87
C ASP A 122 12.49 -15.84 -18.61
N GLU A 123 12.01 -17.00 -19.06
CA GLU A 123 10.64 -17.43 -18.80
C GLU A 123 10.43 -17.81 -17.33
N ILE A 124 11.41 -18.45 -16.71
CA ILE A 124 11.36 -18.82 -15.30
C ILE A 124 11.43 -17.58 -14.42
N GLU A 125 12.29 -16.62 -14.74
CA GLU A 125 12.42 -15.36 -14.02
C GLU A 125 11.16 -14.51 -14.13
N SER A 126 10.56 -14.42 -15.31
CA SER A 126 9.29 -13.76 -15.54
C SER A 126 8.13 -14.40 -14.76
N ALA A 127 8.10 -15.75 -14.70
CA ALA A 127 7.11 -16.48 -13.91
C ALA A 127 7.28 -16.24 -12.40
N ASN A 128 8.53 -16.22 -11.92
CA ASN A 128 8.85 -15.92 -10.53
C ASN A 128 8.44 -14.49 -10.14
N THR A 129 8.74 -13.52 -10.99
CA THR A 129 8.34 -12.11 -10.80
C THR A 129 6.82 -11.97 -10.78
N THR A 130 6.10 -12.64 -11.69
CA THR A 130 4.63 -12.67 -11.72
C THR A 130 4.04 -13.21 -10.42
N ASN A 131 4.56 -14.32 -9.92
CA ASN A 131 4.11 -14.94 -8.68
C ASN A 131 4.42 -14.05 -7.46
N ARG A 132 5.59 -13.42 -7.42
CA ARG A 132 5.99 -12.49 -6.37
C ARG A 132 5.05 -11.30 -6.29
N ILE A 133 4.81 -10.59 -7.39
CA ILE A 133 3.89 -9.45 -7.44
C ILE A 133 2.48 -9.88 -6.97
N THR A 134 1.96 -10.98 -7.48
CA THR A 134 0.64 -11.49 -7.07
C THR A 134 0.60 -11.82 -5.57
N SER A 135 1.68 -12.39 -5.03
CA SER A 135 1.79 -12.67 -3.59
C SER A 135 1.82 -11.39 -2.75
N LEU A 136 2.57 -10.37 -3.18
CA LEU A 136 2.63 -9.08 -2.50
C LEU A 136 1.25 -8.39 -2.47
N VAL A 137 0.52 -8.40 -3.59
CA VAL A 137 -0.84 -7.85 -3.65
C VAL A 137 -1.75 -8.54 -2.63
N ARG A 138 -1.73 -9.87 -2.57
CA ARG A 138 -2.52 -10.64 -1.59
C ARG A 138 -2.13 -10.34 -0.16
N LYS A 139 -0.83 -10.29 0.14
CA LYS A 139 -0.33 -9.97 1.47
C LYS A 139 -0.69 -8.55 1.89
N ALA A 140 -0.64 -7.58 0.97
CA ALA A 140 -1.07 -6.22 1.24
C ALA A 140 -2.56 -6.15 1.55
N ALA A 141 -3.41 -6.83 0.77
CA ALA A 141 -4.86 -6.78 0.93
C ALA A 141 -5.37 -7.57 2.16
N LEU A 142 -4.80 -8.75 2.42
CA LEU A 142 -5.21 -9.65 3.51
C LEU A 142 -4.39 -9.47 4.79
N GLY A 143 -3.37 -8.64 4.74
CA GLY A 143 -2.49 -8.37 5.87
C GLY A 143 -3.03 -7.31 6.81
N ARG A 144 -2.11 -6.58 7.43
CA ARG A 144 -2.47 -5.54 8.39
C ARG A 144 -2.86 -4.25 7.64
N LEU A 145 -4.15 -3.96 7.61
CA LEU A 145 -4.71 -2.75 7.05
C LEU A 145 -4.60 -1.58 8.05
N THR A 146 -4.57 -0.35 7.53
CA THR A 146 -4.53 0.86 8.38
C THR A 146 -5.76 1.01 9.25
N LEU A 147 -6.90 0.57 8.77
CA LEU A 147 -8.13 0.35 9.52
C LEU A 147 -8.54 -1.10 9.32
N PRO A 148 -8.60 -1.93 10.39
CA PRO A 148 -9.01 -3.32 10.26
C PRO A 148 -10.43 -3.45 9.71
N CYS A 149 -10.56 -4.15 8.60
CA CYS A 149 -11.84 -4.47 7.96
C CYS A 149 -11.68 -5.70 7.07
N GLU A 150 -12.80 -6.29 6.69
CA GLU A 150 -12.85 -7.27 5.62
C GLU A 150 -12.84 -6.54 4.27
N ILE A 151 -12.11 -7.08 3.30
CA ILE A 151 -11.99 -6.44 1.97
C ILE A 151 -13.16 -6.80 1.05
N GLU A 152 -13.86 -7.88 1.37
CA GLU A 152 -15.04 -8.31 0.64
C GLU A 152 -16.13 -7.25 0.70
N GLY A 153 -16.64 -6.89 -0.46
CA GLY A 153 -17.65 -5.83 -0.59
C GLY A 153 -17.08 -4.42 -0.64
N ALA A 154 -15.77 -4.25 -0.78
CA ALA A 154 -15.19 -2.97 -1.13
C ALA A 154 -15.71 -2.51 -2.51
N GLU A 155 -16.23 -1.28 -2.59
CA GLU A 155 -16.78 -0.75 -3.84
C GLU A 155 -15.69 -0.39 -4.84
N ARG A 156 -14.50 -0.05 -4.35
CA ARG A 156 -13.36 0.41 -5.16
C ARG A 156 -12.04 -0.01 -4.54
N ALA A 157 -11.07 -0.28 -5.39
CA ALA A 157 -9.70 -0.53 -4.98
C ALA A 157 -8.72 0.20 -5.92
N LEU A 158 -7.66 0.75 -5.34
CA LEU A 158 -6.51 1.27 -6.08
C LEU A 158 -5.32 0.36 -5.78
N LEU A 159 -4.70 -0.15 -6.82
CA LEU A 159 -3.48 -0.95 -6.73
C LEU A 159 -2.29 -0.12 -7.20
N VAL A 160 -1.33 0.09 -6.32
CA VAL A 160 -0.04 0.71 -6.63
C VAL A 160 1.04 -0.32 -6.45
N VAL A 161 1.83 -0.56 -7.49
CA VAL A 161 3.00 -1.45 -7.46
C VAL A 161 4.22 -0.63 -7.87
N SER A 162 5.22 -0.60 -7.01
CA SER A 162 6.47 0.13 -7.25
C SER A 162 7.69 -0.74 -6.99
N GLY A 163 8.75 -0.49 -7.73
CA GLY A 163 10.02 -1.20 -7.60
C GLY A 163 10.92 -0.98 -8.79
N PRO A 164 12.11 -1.59 -8.82
CA PRO A 164 12.99 -1.55 -9.97
C PRO A 164 12.29 -2.15 -11.21
N PRO A 165 12.46 -1.56 -12.40
CA PRO A 165 11.76 -1.99 -13.63
C PRO A 165 11.94 -3.47 -13.96
N GLU A 166 13.14 -4.01 -13.73
CA GLU A 166 13.47 -5.41 -13.97
C GLU A 166 12.70 -6.39 -13.08
N HIS A 167 12.17 -5.91 -11.96
CA HIS A 167 11.36 -6.67 -11.01
C HIS A 167 9.86 -6.40 -11.13
N LEU A 168 9.45 -5.61 -12.12
CA LEU A 168 8.05 -5.33 -12.43
C LEU A 168 7.68 -6.00 -13.75
N ASN A 169 6.55 -6.69 -13.78
CA ASN A 169 5.99 -7.14 -15.03
C ASN A 169 4.46 -6.95 -15.07
N ARG A 170 3.97 -6.62 -16.23
CA ARG A 170 2.54 -6.35 -16.48
C ARG A 170 1.66 -7.54 -16.11
N LYS A 171 2.11 -8.76 -16.42
CA LYS A 171 1.35 -9.98 -16.15
C LYS A 171 1.10 -10.20 -14.65
N GLY A 172 2.09 -9.91 -13.81
CA GLY A 172 1.95 -9.98 -12.36
C GLY A 172 0.98 -8.94 -11.81
N ILE A 173 1.07 -7.71 -12.32
CA ILE A 173 0.17 -6.61 -11.94
C ILE A 173 -1.27 -6.93 -12.35
N GLU A 174 -1.51 -7.35 -13.59
CA GLU A 174 -2.84 -7.74 -14.09
C GLU A 174 -3.43 -8.91 -13.30
N ARG A 175 -2.61 -9.90 -12.94
CA ARG A 175 -3.04 -11.04 -12.13
C ARG A 175 -3.39 -10.63 -10.70
N GLY A 176 -2.62 -9.74 -10.11
CA GLY A 176 -2.92 -9.16 -8.80
C GLY A 176 -4.21 -8.34 -8.81
N ARG A 177 -4.39 -7.50 -9.83
CA ARG A 177 -5.61 -6.71 -10.03
C ARG A 177 -6.84 -7.62 -10.17
N LYS A 178 -6.77 -8.62 -11.05
CA LYS A 178 -7.88 -9.56 -11.26
C LYS A 178 -8.24 -10.29 -9.97
N TRP A 179 -7.26 -10.69 -9.18
CA TRP A 179 -7.52 -11.31 -7.89
C TRP A 179 -8.26 -10.36 -6.93
N LEU A 180 -7.89 -9.07 -6.89
CA LEU A 180 -8.61 -8.07 -6.08
C LEU A 180 -10.05 -7.86 -6.55
N GLU A 181 -10.30 -7.88 -7.86
CA GLU A 181 -11.65 -7.75 -8.44
C GLU A 181 -12.57 -8.94 -8.12
N GLU A 182 -12.01 -10.07 -7.70
CA GLU A 182 -12.72 -11.29 -7.35
C GLU A 182 -13.09 -11.36 -5.85
N GLN A 183 -12.60 -10.41 -5.00
CA GLN A 183 -12.91 -10.36 -3.59
C GLN A 183 -14.18 -9.52 -3.31
#